data_139089782dac248d6d3cb275207b69fc
#
_entry.id   139089782dac248d6d3cb275207b69fc
#
_cell.length_a   1.000
_cell.length_b   1.000
_cell.length_c   1.000
_cell.angle_alpha   90.00
_cell.angle_beta   90.00
_cell.angle_gamma   90.00
#
_symmetry.space_group_name_H-M   'P 1'
#
loop_
_entity.id
_entity.type
_entity.pdbx_description
1 polymer ?
#
loop_
_entity_poly.entity_id
_entity_poly.type
_entity_poly.pdbx_seq_one_letter_code
_entity_poly.pdbx_strand_id
1 'polypeptide(L)'
;MNPARRCSALLSQLCVTSRGGSTARRPLSPGPVSALGGTRCCRSGVGGGGAGVKETCPQPRPSGASTTGTAPVCPMGRSSSRLFGTFAQSLNRAPLAQPAPYPEENPDQDLAQTDPDQLLRECEEALQRRPARPHRHLVYPSGTASRRHKHNPAIRIMQWNILAQALGEGKDGFIRCPMDALNWQERKYLIMEEILTYRPDILCLQEVDHYYDTFQPVLASLGYHGSFLAKPWSPCLDVERNNGPDGCALFYRRSRFSLQATAYLRLSAMMLPTNQVAIVQTLICRETGQRLCVAVTHLKARSGWERMRSAQGADLLRSLRGITSQRSSGQTEAAPGAVPLVVCGDFNAEPSEDVYRRFSSSALGLNSAYKLLSADGQTEPAYTTWKIRPSGESCSTLDYIWYTQGALSVDCLLDIPTEEQIGPDRLPSYHYPSDHLSLLCDISFRDEPHRLM
;
A
#
# COMPACT_ATOMS: atom_id res chain seq x y z
N MET A 1 34.86 7.11 13.53
CA MET A 1 33.50 7.48 13.98
C MET A 1 32.60 6.30 13.72
N ASN A 2 31.93 5.79 14.72
CA ASN A 2 31.20 4.53 14.68
C ASN A 2 29.96 4.64 13.75
N PRO A 3 29.77 3.77 12.75
CA PRO A 3 28.63 3.82 11.81
C PRO A 3 27.25 3.71 12.48
N ALA A 4 27.15 3.06 13.61
CA ALA A 4 25.92 3.00 14.44
C ALA A 4 25.41 4.40 14.83
N ARG A 5 26.31 5.38 14.99
CA ARG A 5 25.92 6.78 15.25
C ARG A 5 25.34 7.50 14.03
N ARG A 6 25.55 7.00 12.82
CA ARG A 6 24.97 7.63 11.61
C ARG A 6 23.50 7.24 11.38
N CYS A 7 23.09 6.04 11.72
CA CYS A 7 21.67 5.65 11.62
C CYS A 7 20.83 6.32 12.72
N SER A 8 21.31 6.34 13.96
CA SER A 8 20.73 7.09 15.07
C SER A 8 20.66 8.60 14.73
N ALA A 9 21.69 9.15 14.07
CA ALA A 9 21.70 10.52 13.62
C ALA A 9 20.70 10.82 12.49
N LEU A 10 20.41 9.86 11.62
CA LEU A 10 19.38 10.02 10.57
C LEU A 10 17.97 10.06 11.16
N LEU A 11 17.71 9.28 12.19
CA LEU A 11 16.42 9.32 12.88
C LEU A 11 16.31 10.50 13.87
N SER A 12 17.41 10.91 14.53
CA SER A 12 17.42 11.97 15.56
C SER A 12 17.66 13.38 15.00
N GLN A 13 18.37 13.57 13.88
CA GLN A 13 18.54 14.90 13.26
C GLN A 13 17.24 15.53 12.73
N LEU A 14 16.17 14.76 12.63
CA LEU A 14 14.84 15.24 12.28
C LEU A 14 14.02 15.77 13.48
N CYS A 15 14.57 15.74 14.69
CA CYS A 15 13.86 16.09 15.93
C CYS A 15 14.14 17.51 16.47
N VAL A 16 14.92 18.35 15.81
CA VAL A 16 15.36 19.65 16.35
C VAL A 16 14.81 20.82 15.53
N THR A 17 13.51 21.03 15.54
CA THR A 17 12.92 22.36 15.37
C THR A 17 11.46 22.39 15.84
N SER A 18 11.20 22.37 17.14
CA SER A 18 10.01 23.01 17.70
C SER A 18 10.11 23.09 19.23
N ARG A 19 10.87 24.05 19.73
CA ARG A 19 10.66 24.58 21.09
C ARG A 19 10.21 26.03 20.95
N GLY A 20 8.90 26.22 21.01
CA GLY A 20 8.27 27.52 21.24
C GLY A 20 7.25 27.35 22.36
N GLY A 21 7.49 28.02 23.48
CA GLY A 21 6.79 27.83 24.73
C GLY A 21 5.33 28.24 24.68
N SER A 22 4.52 27.60 25.49
CA SER A 22 3.24 28.15 25.96
C SER A 22 2.97 27.75 27.41
N THR A 23 2.63 28.76 28.17
CA THR A 23 2.35 28.78 29.59
C THR A 23 1.05 28.06 29.94
N ALA A 24 1.09 27.33 31.04
CA ALA A 24 -0.01 26.57 31.63
C ALA A 24 -1.17 27.46 32.09
N ARG A 25 -2.42 27.06 31.86
CA ARG A 25 -3.60 27.34 32.70
C ARG A 25 -4.39 26.05 32.93
N ARG A 26 -4.69 25.82 34.23
CA ARG A 26 -5.48 24.69 34.74
C ARG A 26 -6.96 24.79 34.34
N PRO A 27 -7.69 23.71 34.13
CA PRO A 27 -9.14 23.71 34.01
C PRO A 27 -9.84 23.38 35.32
N LEU A 28 -10.99 24.04 35.52
CA LEU A 28 -11.98 23.82 36.56
C LEU A 28 -12.95 22.70 36.17
N SER A 29 -13.35 21.92 37.15
CA SER A 29 -14.29 20.80 37.02
C SER A 29 -15.76 21.29 36.91
N PRO A 30 -16.65 20.55 36.24
CA PRO A 30 -18.09 20.65 36.48
C PRO A 30 -18.67 19.41 37.14
N GLY A 31 -19.54 19.62 38.12
CA GLY A 31 -20.34 18.58 38.78
C GLY A 31 -21.64 18.25 37.99
N PRO A 32 -22.41 17.27 38.48
CA PRO A 32 -23.40 16.54 37.69
C PRO A 32 -24.83 17.09 37.79
N VAL A 33 -25.64 16.91 36.74
CA VAL A 33 -27.10 17.03 36.83
C VAL A 33 -27.78 15.87 36.05
N SER A 34 -28.79 15.34 36.74
CA SER A 34 -29.59 14.14 36.49
C SER A 34 -30.68 14.31 35.43
N ALA A 35 -30.93 13.24 34.71
CA ALA A 35 -32.12 12.43 34.42
C ALA A 35 -33.54 13.02 34.17
N LEU A 36 -34.27 12.27 33.36
CA LEU A 36 -35.69 12.11 33.07
C LEU A 36 -36.07 12.66 31.68
N GLY A 37 -36.61 11.91 30.72
CA GLY A 37 -37.59 10.86 30.76
C GLY A 37 -38.60 11.07 29.65
N GLY A 38 -39.04 10.07 28.93
CA GLY A 38 -40.37 10.03 28.35
C GLY A 38 -40.52 10.01 26.81
N THR A 39 -40.53 8.85 26.20
CA THR A 39 -41.61 8.08 25.55
C THR A 39 -42.47 8.66 24.42
N ARG A 40 -42.58 7.85 23.37
CA ARG A 40 -43.72 7.48 22.48
C ARG A 40 -44.03 8.35 21.27
N CYS A 41 -43.92 7.76 20.10
CA CYS A 41 -44.90 6.97 19.30
C CYS A 41 -45.95 7.74 18.47
N CYS A 42 -46.11 7.29 17.27
CA CYS A 42 -47.28 7.13 16.38
C CYS A 42 -47.24 7.99 15.08
N ARG A 43 -47.07 7.28 13.97
CA ARG A 43 -48.06 6.81 12.95
C ARG A 43 -48.79 7.85 12.07
N SER A 44 -48.54 7.67 10.76
CA SER A 44 -49.49 7.52 9.64
C SER A 44 -50.33 8.68 9.13
N GLY A 45 -50.42 8.77 7.81
CA GLY A 45 -51.50 9.41 7.03
C GLY A 45 -51.03 10.00 5.70
N VAL A 46 -51.04 9.31 4.64
CA VAL A 46 -51.87 9.18 3.44
C VAL A 46 -52.44 10.52 2.89
N GLY A 47 -52.16 10.81 1.61
CA GLY A 47 -53.17 11.23 0.68
C GLY A 47 -52.99 12.52 -0.12
N GLY A 48 -52.89 12.38 -1.45
CA GLY A 48 -53.64 13.17 -2.42
C GLY A 48 -52.96 14.40 -3.06
N GLY A 49 -52.49 14.38 -4.25
CA GLY A 49 -53.22 14.64 -5.48
C GLY A 49 -53.22 16.09 -5.92
N GLY A 50 -52.80 16.42 -7.16
CA GLY A 50 -53.25 17.61 -7.89
C GLY A 50 -52.16 18.34 -8.69
N ALA A 51 -52.03 17.94 -9.92
CA ALA A 51 -52.04 18.64 -11.21
C ALA A 51 -51.46 20.10 -11.35
N GLY A 52 -50.47 20.21 -12.17
CA GLY A 52 -50.43 21.04 -13.38
C GLY A 52 -50.21 22.55 -13.24
N VAL A 53 -49.19 23.07 -13.90
CA VAL A 53 -49.30 24.02 -15.01
C VAL A 53 -47.89 24.29 -15.55
N LYS A 54 -47.79 24.21 -16.87
CA LYS A 54 -46.67 24.67 -17.71
C LYS A 54 -46.73 26.17 -17.83
N GLU A 55 -45.59 26.85 -17.84
CA GLU A 55 -45.46 28.10 -18.56
C GLU A 55 -44.10 28.18 -19.27
N THR A 56 -44.20 28.61 -20.51
CA THR A 56 -43.19 28.68 -21.59
C THR A 56 -42.57 30.08 -21.69
N CYS A 57 -41.31 30.10 -22.11
CA CYS A 57 -40.51 31.10 -22.82
C CYS A 57 -41.10 32.47 -23.14
N PRO A 58 -40.28 33.55 -23.41
CA PRO A 58 -39.59 33.63 -24.71
C PRO A 58 -38.18 34.32 -24.72
N GLN A 59 -37.43 33.98 -25.75
CA GLN A 59 -36.29 34.77 -26.22
C GLN A 59 -36.75 35.99 -27.08
N PRO A 60 -35.87 36.98 -27.30
CA PRO A 60 -35.76 37.61 -28.65
C PRO A 60 -34.30 37.73 -29.15
N ARG A 61 -34.18 37.64 -30.44
CA ARG A 61 -33.07 38.06 -31.34
C ARG A 61 -33.45 39.33 -32.12
N PRO A 62 -32.57 39.83 -33.03
CA PRO A 62 -31.45 40.78 -32.87
C PRO A 62 -31.61 42.03 -33.81
N SER A 63 -30.77 43.04 -33.61
CA SER A 63 -30.34 44.04 -34.61
C SER A 63 -29.28 44.93 -33.97
N GLY A 64 -28.11 45.27 -34.47
CA GLY A 64 -27.66 45.75 -35.73
C GLY A 64 -26.86 47.05 -35.51
N ALA A 65 -25.61 47.11 -36.05
CA ALA A 65 -24.81 48.28 -36.43
C ALA A 65 -23.89 49.02 -35.43
N SER A 66 -22.60 48.79 -35.64
CA SER A 66 -21.49 49.73 -35.88
C SER A 66 -21.36 51.01 -35.05
N THR A 67 -20.26 51.16 -34.32
CA THR A 67 -19.27 52.26 -34.49
C THR A 67 -18.01 52.05 -33.61
N THR A 68 -16.91 52.49 -34.15
CA THR A 68 -15.53 52.53 -33.70
C THR A 68 -15.30 53.23 -32.35
N GLY A 69 -14.45 52.61 -31.50
CA GLY A 69 -13.95 53.26 -30.31
C GLY A 69 -12.82 52.44 -29.66
N THR A 70 -11.60 52.86 -29.89
CA THR A 70 -10.38 52.37 -29.25
C THR A 70 -10.36 52.65 -27.77
N ALA A 71 -10.20 51.59 -26.92
CA ALA A 71 -9.82 51.72 -25.50
C ALA A 71 -9.08 50.44 -25.03
N PRO A 72 -8.27 50.46 -23.97
CA PRO A 72 -7.03 49.75 -23.86
C PRO A 72 -7.21 48.28 -23.41
N VAL A 73 -6.36 47.42 -23.97
CA VAL A 73 -6.25 45.98 -23.72
C VAL A 73 -5.73 45.72 -22.30
N CYS A 74 -6.58 45.19 -21.43
CA CYS A 74 -6.15 44.44 -20.23
C CYS A 74 -5.76 43.01 -20.65
N PRO A 75 -4.64 42.50 -20.22
CA PRO A 75 -4.29 41.09 -20.53
C PRO A 75 -5.06 40.15 -19.64
N MET A 76 -6.10 39.53 -20.19
CA MET A 76 -6.75 38.39 -19.58
C MET A 76 -5.82 37.16 -19.64
N GLY A 77 -5.62 36.56 -18.48
CA GLY A 77 -4.69 35.50 -18.23
C GLY A 77 -4.90 34.24 -19.08
N ARG A 78 -3.82 33.82 -19.68
CA ARG A 78 -3.64 32.50 -20.26
C ARG A 78 -3.55 31.45 -19.13
N SER A 79 -4.68 30.98 -18.62
CA SER A 79 -4.71 29.94 -17.58
C SER A 79 -5.18 28.57 -18.08
N SER A 80 -5.77 28.46 -19.28
CA SER A 80 -6.30 27.19 -19.79
C SER A 80 -5.35 26.39 -20.68
N SER A 81 -4.26 26.98 -21.19
CA SER A 81 -3.34 26.29 -22.09
C SER A 81 -2.27 25.45 -21.39
N ARG A 82 -1.98 25.69 -20.11
CA ARG A 82 -0.98 24.91 -19.36
C ARG A 82 -1.48 23.52 -18.95
N LEU A 83 -2.75 23.38 -18.62
CA LEU A 83 -3.34 22.08 -18.26
C LEU A 83 -3.40 21.12 -19.46
N PHE A 84 -3.77 21.59 -20.65
CA PHE A 84 -3.77 20.75 -21.86
C PHE A 84 -2.36 20.44 -22.37
N GLY A 85 -1.42 21.36 -22.25
CA GLY A 85 -0.02 21.12 -22.62
C GLY A 85 0.66 20.06 -21.74
N THR A 86 0.39 20.06 -20.43
CA THR A 86 0.93 19.06 -19.50
C THR A 86 0.31 17.68 -19.73
N PHE A 87 -0.97 17.62 -20.06
CA PHE A 87 -1.66 16.36 -20.38
C PHE A 87 -1.16 15.76 -21.69
N ALA A 88 -0.98 16.56 -22.73
CA ALA A 88 -0.45 16.13 -24.03
C ALA A 88 1.03 15.71 -23.94
N GLN A 89 1.84 16.36 -23.12
CA GLN A 89 3.24 15.96 -22.88
C GLN A 89 3.36 14.65 -22.08
N SER A 90 2.41 14.36 -21.16
CA SER A 90 2.39 13.07 -20.43
C SER A 90 1.97 11.90 -21.31
N LEU A 91 1.16 12.15 -22.36
CA LEU A 91 0.72 11.11 -23.30
C LEU A 91 1.77 10.80 -24.38
N ASN A 92 2.62 11.78 -24.73
CA ASN A 92 3.65 11.64 -25.76
C ASN A 92 5.06 11.33 -25.23
N ARG A 93 5.25 11.10 -23.92
CA ARG A 93 6.49 10.54 -23.46
C ARG A 93 6.61 9.11 -23.98
N ALA A 94 7.66 8.88 -24.76
CA ALA A 94 8.18 7.58 -25.12
C ALA A 94 8.13 6.61 -23.93
N PRO A 95 8.02 5.27 -24.16
CA PRO A 95 8.04 4.31 -23.09
C PRO A 95 9.12 4.71 -22.11
N LEU A 96 8.79 4.79 -20.81
CA LEU A 96 9.70 5.19 -19.77
C LEU A 96 11.05 4.55 -20.09
N ALA A 97 12.03 5.37 -20.48
CA ALA A 97 13.40 4.96 -20.46
C ALA A 97 13.53 4.32 -19.07
N GLN A 98 13.90 3.03 -19.03
CA GLN A 98 14.23 2.40 -17.76
C GLN A 98 15.10 3.41 -17.04
N PRO A 99 14.82 3.79 -15.79
CA PRO A 99 15.76 4.61 -15.05
C PRO A 99 17.10 3.97 -15.31
N ALA A 100 18.08 4.78 -15.72
CA ALA A 100 19.42 4.29 -16.02
C ALA A 100 19.76 3.29 -14.94
N PRO A 101 20.29 2.09 -15.28
CA PRO A 101 20.57 1.09 -14.28
C PRO A 101 21.36 1.82 -13.21
N TYR A 102 20.74 1.95 -12.02
CA TYR A 102 21.46 2.47 -10.88
C TYR A 102 22.74 1.67 -10.83
N PRO A 103 23.91 2.27 -10.62
CA PRO A 103 25.15 1.53 -10.54
C PRO A 103 24.85 0.35 -9.62
N GLU A 104 25.03 -0.87 -10.13
CA GLU A 104 24.88 -2.09 -9.35
C GLU A 104 25.73 -1.86 -8.11
N GLU A 105 25.08 -1.51 -7.00
CA GLU A 105 25.77 -1.42 -5.72
C GLU A 105 26.39 -2.79 -5.53
N ASN A 106 27.71 -2.80 -5.49
CA ASN A 106 28.50 -4.00 -5.34
C ASN A 106 27.94 -4.75 -4.13
N PRO A 107 27.36 -5.96 -4.29
CA PRO A 107 26.64 -6.64 -3.22
C PRO A 107 27.53 -6.96 -2.01
N ASP A 108 28.84 -6.83 -2.16
CA ASP A 108 29.86 -7.13 -1.15
C ASP A 108 30.45 -5.90 -0.45
N GLN A 109 29.89 -4.69 -0.64
CA GLN A 109 30.24 -3.61 0.27
C GLN A 109 29.66 -3.94 1.65
N ASP A 110 30.56 -4.24 2.59
CA ASP A 110 30.32 -4.31 4.04
C ASP A 110 29.79 -2.96 4.55
N LEU A 111 28.52 -2.68 4.25
CA LEU A 111 27.79 -1.64 4.95
C LEU A 111 27.68 -2.13 6.40
N ALA A 112 28.28 -1.40 7.31
CA ALA A 112 28.21 -1.70 8.73
C ALA A 112 26.73 -1.93 9.10
N GLN A 113 26.42 -3.17 9.45
CA GLN A 113 25.06 -3.58 9.75
C GLN A 113 24.62 -2.92 11.06
N THR A 114 23.47 -2.26 11.00
CA THR A 114 22.80 -1.76 12.21
C THR A 114 22.16 -2.95 12.93
N ASP A 115 22.32 -3.00 14.25
CA ASP A 115 21.62 -3.98 15.07
C ASP A 115 20.10 -3.70 15.04
N PRO A 116 19.28 -4.62 14.53
CA PRO A 116 17.84 -4.43 14.45
C PRO A 116 17.18 -4.31 15.83
N ASP A 117 17.72 -4.95 16.87
CA ASP A 117 17.18 -4.84 18.22
C ASP A 117 17.49 -3.47 18.84
N GLN A 118 18.63 -2.89 18.52
CA GLN A 118 18.96 -1.53 18.93
C GLN A 118 18.01 -0.52 18.25
N LEU A 119 17.80 -0.66 16.94
CA LEU A 119 16.92 0.24 16.21
C LEU A 119 15.45 0.12 16.65
N LEU A 120 15.00 -1.10 17.00
CA LEU A 120 13.67 -1.32 17.58
C LEU A 120 13.53 -0.55 18.90
N ARG A 121 14.50 -0.67 19.82
CA ARG A 121 14.50 0.10 21.08
C ARG A 121 14.47 1.62 20.83
N GLU A 122 15.22 2.12 19.84
CA GLU A 122 15.19 3.55 19.48
C GLU A 122 13.79 3.99 18.98
N CYS A 123 13.09 3.13 18.22
CA CYS A 123 11.70 3.39 17.83
C CYS A 123 10.76 3.39 19.03
N GLU A 124 10.87 2.41 19.92
CA GLU A 124 10.08 2.31 21.15
C GLU A 124 10.31 3.51 22.07
N GLU A 125 11.57 3.96 22.24
CA GLU A 125 11.91 5.17 22.99
C GLU A 125 11.28 6.43 22.38
N ALA A 126 11.27 6.54 21.04
CA ALA A 126 10.61 7.66 20.36
C ALA A 126 9.09 7.64 20.56
N LEU A 127 8.51 6.46 20.71
CA LEU A 127 7.07 6.23 20.87
C LEU A 127 6.60 6.14 22.34
N GLN A 128 7.51 6.26 23.33
CA GLN A 128 7.19 6.05 24.76
C GLN A 128 6.04 6.91 25.31
N ARG A 129 5.69 8.01 24.63
CA ARG A 129 4.56 8.89 24.99
C ARG A 129 3.25 8.46 24.37
N ARG A 130 3.26 7.45 23.49
CA ARG A 130 2.09 6.91 22.84
C ARG A 130 1.58 5.66 23.56
N PRO A 131 0.30 5.34 23.47
CA PRO A 131 -0.22 4.11 24.01
C PRO A 131 0.44 2.92 23.30
N ALA A 132 0.73 1.85 24.04
CA ALA A 132 1.31 0.64 23.50
C ALA A 132 0.39 0.01 22.46
N ARG A 133 0.99 -0.44 21.35
CA ARG A 133 0.23 -1.11 20.30
C ARG A 133 -0.30 -2.45 20.80
N PRO A 134 -1.57 -2.81 20.51
CA PRO A 134 -2.06 -4.16 20.76
C PRO A 134 -1.20 -5.20 20.04
N HIS A 135 -0.77 -6.23 20.77
CA HIS A 135 0.04 -7.28 20.19
C HIS A 135 -0.79 -8.12 19.22
N ARG A 136 -0.21 -8.43 18.07
CA ARG A 136 -0.79 -9.30 17.05
C ARG A 136 -0.06 -10.64 17.05
N HIS A 137 -0.78 -11.73 16.93
CA HIS A 137 -0.26 -13.09 17.05
C HIS A 137 -0.12 -13.77 15.69
N LEU A 138 0.83 -14.71 15.59
CA LEU A 138 0.92 -15.59 14.44
C LEU A 138 -0.09 -16.73 14.59
N VAL A 139 -0.98 -16.87 13.61
CA VAL A 139 -1.99 -17.91 13.53
C VAL A 139 -1.54 -18.99 12.54
N TYR A 140 -1.64 -20.24 12.97
CA TYR A 140 -1.27 -21.40 12.16
C TYR A 140 -2.54 -22.02 11.58
N PRO A 141 -2.73 -22.02 10.25
CA PRO A 141 -3.91 -22.61 9.63
C PRO A 141 -4.08 -24.09 10.00
N SER A 142 -5.33 -24.55 10.12
CA SER A 142 -5.66 -25.92 10.46
C SER A 142 -5.00 -26.92 9.51
N GLY A 143 -4.25 -27.89 10.06
CA GLY A 143 -3.55 -28.92 9.28
C GLY A 143 -2.10 -28.57 8.89
N THR A 144 -1.61 -27.36 9.15
CA THR A 144 -0.20 -27.00 8.87
C THR A 144 0.75 -27.32 10.02
N ALA A 145 0.27 -27.39 11.26
CA ALA A 145 1.09 -27.70 12.44
C ALA A 145 1.83 -29.04 12.34
N SER A 146 1.33 -30.01 11.56
CA SER A 146 1.97 -31.33 11.34
C SER A 146 2.91 -31.37 10.14
N ARG A 147 2.94 -30.32 9.30
CA ARG A 147 3.70 -30.28 8.05
C ARG A 147 4.84 -29.27 8.08
N ARG A 148 5.54 -29.13 9.20
CA ARG A 148 6.85 -28.45 9.13
C ARG A 148 7.74 -29.25 8.20
N HIS A 149 7.85 -28.76 6.95
CA HIS A 149 8.78 -29.30 5.97
C HIS A 149 10.18 -29.17 6.56
N LYS A 150 10.78 -30.29 6.99
CA LYS A 150 12.06 -30.32 7.69
C LYS A 150 13.22 -29.74 6.85
N HIS A 151 12.99 -29.50 5.57
CA HIS A 151 14.05 -29.15 4.60
C HIS A 151 13.89 -27.77 3.94
N ASN A 152 12.73 -27.14 4.02
CA ASN A 152 12.50 -25.84 3.38
C ASN A 152 12.25 -24.75 4.45
N PRO A 153 13.19 -23.83 4.65
CA PRO A 153 13.01 -22.73 5.60
C PRO A 153 11.85 -21.82 5.15
N ALA A 154 11.00 -21.43 6.09
CA ALA A 154 9.92 -20.52 5.82
C ALA A 154 10.45 -19.14 5.37
N ILE A 155 9.76 -18.53 4.43
CA ILE A 155 10.01 -17.19 3.90
C ILE A 155 8.93 -16.27 4.45
N ARG A 156 9.31 -15.26 5.23
CA ARG A 156 8.39 -14.29 5.81
C ARG A 156 8.16 -13.13 4.84
N ILE A 157 6.91 -12.93 4.45
CA ILE A 157 6.52 -11.87 3.51
C ILE A 157 5.56 -10.92 4.21
N MET A 158 5.86 -9.62 4.12
CA MET A 158 4.98 -8.54 4.60
C MET A 158 4.47 -7.72 3.41
N GLN A 159 3.17 -7.46 3.41
CA GLN A 159 2.46 -6.58 2.49
C GLN A 159 1.86 -5.42 3.28
N TRP A 160 2.07 -4.17 2.84
CA TRP A 160 1.48 -3.03 3.53
C TRP A 160 1.37 -1.77 2.65
N ASN A 161 0.18 -1.19 2.58
CA ASN A 161 0.01 0.21 2.19
C ASN A 161 0.29 1.07 3.42
N ILE A 162 1.37 1.85 3.41
CA ILE A 162 1.87 2.59 4.58
C ILE A 162 1.29 3.98 4.74
N LEU A 163 0.41 4.40 3.85
CA LEU A 163 -0.16 5.74 3.75
C LEU A 163 0.92 6.81 3.51
N ALA A 164 1.01 7.35 2.31
CA ALA A 164 1.94 8.43 1.98
C ALA A 164 1.75 9.65 2.90
N GLN A 165 2.83 10.32 3.26
CA GLN A 165 2.75 11.52 4.12
C GLN A 165 1.80 12.56 3.53
N ALA A 166 1.97 12.88 2.26
CA ALA A 166 1.17 13.92 1.61
C ALA A 166 -0.33 13.58 1.55
N LEU A 167 -0.69 12.29 1.52
CA LEU A 167 -2.10 11.85 1.57
C LEU A 167 -2.62 11.93 3.01
N GLY A 168 -1.88 11.40 3.98
CA GLY A 168 -2.27 11.38 5.39
C GLY A 168 -2.39 12.77 6.00
N GLU A 169 -1.40 13.63 5.79
CA GLU A 169 -1.35 14.97 6.39
C GLU A 169 -2.19 16.02 5.63
N GLY A 170 -2.53 15.78 4.35
CA GLY A 170 -3.11 16.85 3.54
C GLY A 170 -4.35 16.50 2.72
N LYS A 171 -4.47 15.32 2.15
CA LYS A 171 -5.45 15.06 1.09
C LYS A 171 -6.58 14.13 1.47
N ASP A 172 -6.35 13.17 2.33
CA ASP A 172 -7.31 12.10 2.59
C ASP A 172 -8.41 12.44 3.60
N GLY A 173 -8.21 13.48 4.42
CA GLY A 173 -9.26 14.08 5.24
C GLY A 173 -9.85 13.11 6.27
N PHE A 174 -9.03 12.41 7.03
CA PHE A 174 -9.48 11.57 8.14
C PHE A 174 -10.14 12.44 9.23
N ILE A 175 -11.39 12.13 9.62
CA ILE A 175 -12.16 13.03 10.51
C ILE A 175 -12.09 12.65 11.99
N ARG A 176 -11.80 11.42 12.35
CA ARG A 176 -11.64 11.00 13.76
C ARG A 176 -10.19 10.74 14.15
N CYS A 177 -9.30 10.63 13.19
CA CYS A 177 -7.89 10.45 13.47
C CYS A 177 -7.32 11.72 14.11
N PRO A 178 -6.62 11.63 15.25
CA PRO A 178 -5.90 12.76 15.82
C PRO A 178 -4.87 13.30 14.84
N MET A 179 -4.79 14.63 14.68
CA MET A 179 -3.91 15.26 13.68
C MET A 179 -2.43 14.96 13.90
N ASP A 180 -1.99 14.83 15.15
CA ASP A 180 -0.63 14.45 15.51
C ASP A 180 -0.34 12.95 15.25
N ALA A 181 -1.36 12.08 15.23
CA ALA A 181 -1.21 10.68 14.80
C ALA A 181 -0.93 10.55 13.29
N LEU A 182 -1.29 11.54 12.47
CA LEU A 182 -0.99 11.59 11.05
C LEU A 182 0.42 12.10 10.74
N ASN A 183 1.07 12.76 11.72
CA ASN A 183 2.38 13.37 11.53
C ASN A 183 3.43 12.33 11.12
N TRP A 184 4.09 12.55 9.97
CA TRP A 184 5.14 11.68 9.46
C TRP A 184 6.28 11.45 10.44
N GLN A 185 6.64 12.49 11.22
CA GLN A 185 7.73 12.39 12.20
C GLN A 185 7.46 11.34 13.29
N GLU A 186 6.19 11.02 13.54
CA GLU A 186 5.74 10.00 14.48
C GLU A 186 5.45 8.66 13.77
N ARG A 187 4.72 8.74 12.65
CA ARG A 187 4.29 7.55 11.90
C ARG A 187 5.46 6.70 11.40
N LYS A 188 6.56 7.32 10.99
CA LYS A 188 7.77 6.59 10.54
C LYS A 188 8.29 5.63 11.61
N TYR A 189 8.26 5.99 12.89
CA TYR A 189 8.68 5.12 13.98
C TYR A 189 7.73 3.94 14.18
N LEU A 190 6.41 4.17 14.10
CA LEU A 190 5.42 3.09 14.16
C LEU A 190 5.54 2.11 12.97
N ILE A 191 5.83 2.63 11.77
CA ILE A 191 6.06 1.80 10.59
C ILE A 191 7.34 0.96 10.76
N MET A 192 8.43 1.59 11.23
CA MET A 192 9.70 0.89 11.45
C MET A 192 9.59 -0.12 12.60
N GLU A 193 8.90 0.21 13.70
CA GLU A 193 8.61 -0.70 14.81
C GLU A 193 7.90 -1.97 14.32
N GLU A 194 6.86 -1.83 13.47
CA GLU A 194 6.15 -2.98 12.88
C GLU A 194 7.09 -3.85 12.03
N ILE A 195 7.89 -3.24 11.15
CA ILE A 195 8.85 -3.96 10.30
C ILE A 195 9.92 -4.66 11.15
N LEU A 196 10.44 -4.00 12.19
CA LEU A 196 11.48 -4.52 13.07
C LEU A 196 10.97 -5.61 14.00
N THR A 197 9.71 -5.53 14.45
CA THR A 197 9.06 -6.54 15.28
C THR A 197 8.91 -7.86 14.52
N TYR A 198 8.40 -7.81 13.29
CA TYR A 198 8.12 -9.01 12.52
C TYR A 198 9.25 -9.47 11.60
N ARG A 199 10.22 -8.59 11.28
CA ARG A 199 11.44 -8.89 10.52
C ARG A 199 11.19 -9.69 9.23
N PRO A 200 10.39 -9.20 8.28
CA PRO A 200 10.10 -9.92 7.05
C PRO A 200 11.38 -10.19 6.26
N ASP A 201 11.41 -11.30 5.52
CA ASP A 201 12.47 -11.59 4.55
C ASP A 201 12.23 -10.82 3.25
N ILE A 202 10.96 -10.60 2.91
CA ILE A 202 10.49 -9.83 1.75
C ILE A 202 9.44 -8.85 2.23
N LEU A 203 9.58 -7.57 1.84
CA LEU A 203 8.69 -6.49 2.23
C LEU A 203 8.16 -5.79 0.98
N CYS A 204 6.83 -5.76 0.83
CA CYS A 204 6.11 -5.15 -0.27
C CYS A 204 5.28 -3.97 0.23
N LEU A 205 5.63 -2.76 -0.17
CA LEU A 205 5.01 -1.53 0.31
C LEU A 205 4.32 -0.76 -0.81
N GLN A 206 3.21 -0.10 -0.49
CA GLN A 206 2.51 0.85 -1.35
C GLN A 206 2.41 2.22 -0.66
N GLU A 207 2.13 3.24 -1.45
CA GLU A 207 2.09 4.65 -1.03
C GLU A 207 3.40 5.12 -0.38
N VAL A 208 4.51 4.66 -0.91
CA VAL A 208 5.85 5.05 -0.44
C VAL A 208 6.24 6.37 -1.10
N ASP A 209 6.34 7.44 -0.32
CA ASP A 209 6.83 8.76 -0.74
C ASP A 209 8.15 9.17 -0.05
N HIS A 210 8.61 8.37 0.92
CA HIS A 210 9.85 8.54 1.66
C HIS A 210 10.87 7.42 1.37
N TYR A 211 10.96 6.96 0.10
CA TYR A 211 11.84 5.85 -0.24
C TYR A 211 13.31 6.20 -0.02
N TYR A 212 13.79 7.32 -0.59
CA TYR A 212 15.23 7.66 -0.64
C TYR A 212 15.77 8.25 0.66
N ASP A 213 14.93 8.94 1.42
CA ASP A 213 15.34 9.65 2.64
C ASP A 213 15.13 8.82 3.93
N THR A 214 14.23 7.83 3.90
CA THR A 214 13.88 7.03 5.07
C THR A 214 14.04 5.53 4.83
N PHE A 215 13.25 4.93 3.92
CA PHE A 215 13.19 3.47 3.84
C PHE A 215 14.46 2.84 3.28
N GLN A 216 14.96 3.32 2.17
CA GLN A 216 16.15 2.76 1.53
C GLN A 216 17.38 2.82 2.43
N PRO A 217 17.77 3.96 3.03
CA PRO A 217 18.97 4.00 3.87
C PRO A 217 18.82 3.16 5.15
N VAL A 218 17.65 3.18 5.79
CA VAL A 218 17.44 2.39 7.04
C VAL A 218 17.41 0.90 6.75
N LEU A 219 16.63 0.46 5.75
CA LEU A 219 16.54 -0.96 5.42
C LEU A 219 17.83 -1.51 4.81
N ALA A 220 18.58 -0.71 4.05
CA ALA A 220 19.91 -1.09 3.55
C ALA A 220 20.88 -1.37 4.71
N SER A 221 20.89 -0.55 5.77
CA SER A 221 21.72 -0.77 6.96
C SER A 221 21.32 -2.02 7.75
N LEU A 222 20.07 -2.51 7.58
CA LEU A 222 19.54 -3.75 8.15
C LEU A 222 19.76 -4.97 7.23
N GLY A 223 20.49 -4.80 6.13
CA GLY A 223 20.84 -5.87 5.20
C GLY A 223 19.79 -6.15 4.11
N TYR A 224 18.84 -5.24 3.89
CA TYR A 224 17.93 -5.36 2.76
C TYR A 224 18.48 -4.72 1.49
N HIS A 225 18.02 -5.23 0.35
CA HIS A 225 18.10 -4.55 -0.94
C HIS A 225 16.70 -4.08 -1.32
N GLY A 226 16.57 -2.84 -1.78
CA GLY A 226 15.30 -2.23 -2.12
C GLY A 226 15.22 -1.82 -3.59
N SER A 227 14.03 -1.91 -4.15
CA SER A 227 13.66 -1.34 -5.45
C SER A 227 12.40 -0.50 -5.29
N PHE A 228 12.34 0.62 -6.00
CA PHE A 228 11.22 1.55 -5.96
C PHE A 228 10.77 1.94 -7.35
N LEU A 229 9.45 2.05 -7.53
CA LEU A 229 8.86 2.55 -8.77
C LEU A 229 7.77 3.58 -8.43
N ALA A 230 8.07 4.83 -8.68
CA ALA A 230 7.12 5.92 -8.50
C ALA A 230 5.97 5.83 -9.52
N LYS A 231 4.77 6.23 -9.11
CA LYS A 231 3.66 6.45 -10.04
C LYS A 231 4.03 7.57 -11.02
N PRO A 232 3.73 7.44 -12.33
CA PRO A 232 4.01 8.47 -13.32
C PRO A 232 3.36 9.82 -13.00
N TRP A 233 2.21 9.77 -12.36
CA TRP A 233 1.55 10.89 -11.71
C TRP A 233 0.94 10.41 -10.39
N SER A 234 1.10 11.19 -9.35
CA SER A 234 0.63 10.89 -8.01
C SER A 234 -0.17 12.08 -7.45
N PRO A 235 -1.26 11.84 -6.73
CA PRO A 235 -1.98 12.89 -6.03
C PRO A 235 -1.17 13.56 -4.93
N CYS A 236 -0.07 12.95 -4.47
CA CYS A 236 0.86 13.58 -3.53
C CYS A 236 1.44 14.89 -4.09
N LEU A 237 1.64 14.97 -5.41
CA LEU A 237 2.19 16.16 -6.08
C LEU A 237 1.27 17.38 -6.02
N ASP A 238 -0.01 17.21 -5.70
CA ASP A 238 -0.97 18.29 -5.53
C ASP A 238 -0.89 18.95 -4.13
N VAL A 239 -0.14 18.34 -3.21
CA VAL A 239 0.00 18.81 -1.82
C VAL A 239 1.24 19.67 -1.72
N GLU A 240 1.11 20.84 -1.09
CA GLU A 240 2.24 21.70 -0.78
C GLU A 240 3.22 20.97 0.16
N ARG A 241 4.52 21.09 -0.10
CA ARG A 241 5.60 20.43 0.69
C ARG A 241 5.53 18.89 0.67
N ASN A 242 5.08 18.30 -0.45
CA ASN A 242 5.17 16.87 -0.65
C ASN A 242 6.62 16.41 -0.84
N ASN A 243 6.86 15.11 -0.65
CA ASN A 243 8.17 14.47 -0.85
C ASN A 243 8.29 13.80 -2.25
N GLY A 244 7.54 14.26 -3.22
CA GLY A 244 7.47 13.69 -4.56
C GLY A 244 6.30 12.71 -4.74
N PRO A 245 6.28 11.97 -5.87
CA PRO A 245 5.24 11.01 -6.14
C PRO A 245 5.35 9.78 -5.25
N ASP A 246 4.24 9.28 -4.75
CA ASP A 246 4.18 7.96 -4.14
C ASP A 246 4.39 6.84 -5.15
N GLY A 247 4.78 5.68 -4.67
CA GLY A 247 4.99 4.51 -5.52
C GLY A 247 4.92 3.19 -4.76
N CYS A 248 5.32 2.12 -5.45
CA CYS A 248 5.52 0.81 -4.86
C CYS A 248 7.01 0.60 -4.53
N ALA A 249 7.29 -0.06 -3.41
CA ALA A 249 8.64 -0.50 -3.06
C ALA A 249 8.65 -1.99 -2.74
N LEU A 250 9.73 -2.68 -3.13
CA LEU A 250 9.97 -4.07 -2.81
C LEU A 250 11.37 -4.18 -2.22
N PHE A 251 11.45 -4.79 -1.03
CA PHE A 251 12.72 -5.05 -0.34
C PHE A 251 12.85 -6.54 -0.05
N TYR A 252 14.08 -7.06 -0.12
CA TYR A 252 14.39 -8.43 0.29
C TYR A 252 15.70 -8.49 1.08
N ARG A 253 15.84 -9.45 1.99
CA ARG A 253 17.08 -9.69 2.75
C ARG A 253 18.16 -10.26 1.86
N ARG A 254 19.30 -9.56 1.74
CA ARG A 254 20.48 -10.01 0.95
C ARG A 254 21.08 -11.30 1.47
N SER A 255 20.99 -11.53 2.79
CA SER A 255 21.47 -12.80 3.40
C SER A 255 20.64 -14.02 2.98
N ARG A 256 19.34 -13.83 2.65
CA ARG A 256 18.41 -14.90 2.28
C ARG A 256 18.27 -15.07 0.77
N PHE A 257 18.41 -14.00 0.00
CA PHE A 257 18.13 -13.99 -1.43
C PHE A 257 19.23 -13.32 -2.24
N SER A 258 19.38 -13.77 -3.49
CA SER A 258 20.06 -13.03 -4.56
C SER A 258 19.04 -12.67 -5.65
N LEU A 259 19.21 -11.50 -6.25
CA LEU A 259 18.38 -11.02 -7.33
C LEU A 259 18.80 -11.65 -8.64
N GLN A 260 17.86 -12.24 -9.36
CA GLN A 260 18.07 -12.78 -10.71
C GLN A 260 17.62 -11.79 -11.79
N ALA A 261 16.42 -11.20 -11.60
CA ALA A 261 15.84 -10.27 -12.57
C ALA A 261 14.86 -9.30 -11.91
N THR A 262 14.74 -8.10 -12.46
CA THR A 262 13.71 -7.11 -12.09
C THR A 262 12.96 -6.64 -13.32
N ALA A 263 11.63 -6.52 -13.23
CA ALA A 263 10.79 -5.87 -14.21
C ALA A 263 9.98 -4.75 -13.54
N TYR A 264 10.04 -3.57 -14.12
CA TYR A 264 9.25 -2.40 -13.73
C TYR A 264 8.09 -2.25 -14.71
N LEU A 265 6.87 -2.36 -14.23
CA LEU A 265 5.68 -2.39 -15.06
C LEU A 265 4.84 -1.14 -14.84
N ARG A 266 4.43 -0.49 -15.90
CA ARG A 266 3.35 0.48 -15.90
C ARG A 266 2.09 -0.23 -16.39
N LEU A 267 1.10 -0.38 -15.50
CA LEU A 267 -0.11 -1.13 -15.83
C LEU A 267 -0.98 -0.37 -16.81
N SER A 268 -1.56 -1.13 -17.75
CA SER A 268 -2.43 -0.62 -18.79
C SER A 268 -3.88 -1.04 -18.56
N ALA A 269 -4.79 -0.19 -19.01
CA ALA A 269 -6.21 -0.49 -19.12
C ALA A 269 -6.72 -0.03 -20.47
N MET A 270 -7.52 -0.86 -21.14
CA MET A 270 -8.05 -0.56 -22.47
C MET A 270 -6.95 -0.11 -23.47
N MET A 271 -5.82 -0.80 -23.45
CA MET A 271 -4.63 -0.56 -24.28
C MET A 271 -3.90 0.77 -23.99
N LEU A 272 -4.31 1.53 -22.97
CA LEU A 272 -3.67 2.79 -22.58
C LEU A 272 -2.91 2.60 -21.26
N PRO A 273 -1.70 3.18 -21.13
CA PRO A 273 -0.95 3.14 -19.89
C PRO A 273 -1.67 3.98 -18.82
N THR A 274 -1.72 3.45 -17.60
CA THR A 274 -2.31 4.13 -16.44
C THR A 274 -1.24 4.69 -15.50
N ASN A 275 -1.63 5.23 -14.35
CA ASN A 275 -0.70 5.68 -13.31
C ASN A 275 -0.33 4.59 -12.31
N GLN A 276 -0.94 3.42 -12.42
CA GLN A 276 -0.63 2.30 -11.55
C GLN A 276 0.57 1.52 -12.07
N VAL A 277 1.41 1.11 -11.12
CA VAL A 277 2.68 0.46 -11.40
C VAL A 277 2.81 -0.84 -10.63
N ALA A 278 3.73 -1.70 -11.07
CA ALA A 278 4.13 -2.89 -10.33
C ALA A 278 5.65 -3.10 -10.47
N ILE A 279 6.27 -3.62 -9.41
CA ILE A 279 7.63 -4.14 -9.44
C ILE A 279 7.54 -5.65 -9.39
N VAL A 280 8.26 -6.34 -10.25
CA VAL A 280 8.33 -7.80 -10.27
C VAL A 280 9.80 -8.20 -10.18
N GLN A 281 10.16 -9.01 -9.18
CA GLN A 281 11.51 -9.52 -9.00
C GLN A 281 11.52 -11.04 -9.00
N THR A 282 12.49 -11.62 -9.67
CA THR A 282 12.81 -13.05 -9.54
C THR A 282 14.01 -13.16 -8.61
N LEU A 283 13.79 -13.80 -7.47
CA LEU A 283 14.77 -14.01 -6.42
C LEU A 283 15.19 -15.48 -6.40
N ILE A 284 16.45 -15.72 -6.02
CA ILE A 284 16.98 -17.07 -5.77
C ILE A 284 17.21 -17.19 -4.27
N CYS A 285 16.54 -18.14 -3.62
CA CYS A 285 16.79 -18.47 -2.21
C CYS A 285 18.20 -19.04 -2.07
N ARG A 286 19.05 -18.43 -1.26
CA ARG A 286 20.46 -18.83 -1.08
C ARG A 286 20.60 -20.20 -0.41
N GLU A 287 19.65 -20.55 0.46
CA GLU A 287 19.68 -21.80 1.19
C GLU A 287 19.27 -23.01 0.33
N THR A 288 18.26 -22.82 -0.54
CA THR A 288 17.66 -23.92 -1.32
C THR A 288 17.99 -23.88 -2.81
N GLY A 289 18.50 -22.76 -3.32
CA GLY A 289 18.69 -22.53 -4.75
C GLY A 289 17.38 -22.35 -5.53
N GLN A 290 16.23 -22.44 -4.86
CA GLN A 290 14.92 -22.34 -5.52
C GLN A 290 14.61 -20.89 -5.90
N ARG A 291 13.94 -20.72 -7.04
CA ARG A 291 13.51 -19.41 -7.53
C ARG A 291 12.13 -19.07 -6.98
N LEU A 292 11.96 -17.80 -6.63
CA LEU A 292 10.67 -17.21 -6.24
C LEU A 292 10.46 -15.91 -7.02
N CYS A 293 9.35 -15.78 -7.71
CA CYS A 293 8.92 -14.53 -8.31
C CYS A 293 8.04 -13.77 -7.33
N VAL A 294 8.36 -12.51 -7.07
CA VAL A 294 7.60 -11.64 -6.17
C VAL A 294 7.19 -10.38 -6.90
N ALA A 295 5.91 -10.02 -6.80
CA ALA A 295 5.37 -8.80 -7.37
C ALA A 295 4.71 -7.93 -6.30
N VAL A 296 4.89 -6.61 -6.41
CA VAL A 296 4.16 -5.62 -5.62
C VAL A 296 3.43 -4.66 -6.54
N THR A 297 2.19 -4.33 -6.20
CA THR A 297 1.35 -3.40 -6.99
C THR A 297 0.41 -2.59 -6.10
N HIS A 298 -0.14 -1.51 -6.68
CA HIS A 298 -1.21 -0.72 -6.10
C HIS A 298 -2.18 -0.32 -7.22
N LEU A 299 -3.38 -0.91 -7.23
CA LEU A 299 -4.36 -0.69 -8.29
C LEU A 299 -5.16 0.61 -8.09
N LYS A 300 -5.98 0.96 -9.06
CA LYS A 300 -6.73 2.21 -9.09
C LYS A 300 -7.71 2.34 -7.92
N ALA A 301 -7.50 3.33 -7.07
CA ALA A 301 -8.37 3.66 -5.94
C ALA A 301 -9.74 4.23 -6.37
N ARG A 302 -10.69 4.23 -5.43
CA ARG A 302 -12.04 4.77 -5.45
C ARG A 302 -13.08 3.90 -6.14
N SER A 303 -14.31 3.99 -5.66
CA SER A 303 -15.51 3.42 -6.25
C SER A 303 -15.76 3.98 -7.66
N GLY A 304 -16.37 3.20 -8.54
CA GLY A 304 -16.63 3.54 -9.93
C GLY A 304 -15.47 3.20 -10.89
N TRP A 305 -14.34 2.70 -10.36
CA TRP A 305 -13.18 2.30 -11.18
C TRP A 305 -12.97 0.78 -11.26
N GLU A 306 -13.98 -0.01 -10.96
CA GLU A 306 -13.93 -1.48 -10.94
C GLU A 306 -13.47 -2.07 -12.29
N ARG A 307 -13.96 -1.52 -13.39
CA ARG A 307 -13.54 -1.92 -14.75
C ARG A 307 -12.06 -1.58 -15.04
N MET A 308 -11.59 -0.46 -14.49
CA MET A 308 -10.18 -0.05 -14.61
C MET A 308 -9.30 -1.03 -13.83
N ARG A 309 -9.64 -1.35 -12.57
CA ARG A 309 -8.93 -2.33 -11.74
C ARG A 309 -8.89 -3.70 -12.40
N SER A 310 -10.03 -4.15 -12.94
CA SER A 310 -10.11 -5.41 -13.67
C SER A 310 -9.17 -5.46 -14.88
N ALA A 311 -9.10 -4.38 -15.66
CA ALA A 311 -8.19 -4.29 -16.81
C ALA A 311 -6.73 -4.24 -16.39
N GLN A 312 -6.38 -3.47 -15.35
CA GLN A 312 -5.03 -3.42 -14.76
C GLN A 312 -4.59 -4.78 -14.21
N GLY A 313 -5.49 -5.48 -13.49
CA GLY A 313 -5.22 -6.83 -13.01
C GLY A 313 -5.01 -7.83 -14.13
N ALA A 314 -5.79 -7.75 -15.21
CA ALA A 314 -5.59 -8.60 -16.38
C ALA A 314 -4.25 -8.36 -17.08
N ASP A 315 -3.80 -7.08 -17.15
CA ASP A 315 -2.52 -6.70 -17.72
C ASP A 315 -1.36 -7.21 -16.85
N LEU A 316 -1.47 -7.07 -15.52
CA LEU A 316 -0.50 -7.60 -14.57
C LEU A 316 -0.39 -9.13 -14.67
N LEU A 317 -1.51 -9.86 -14.68
CA LEU A 317 -1.53 -11.32 -14.82
C LEU A 317 -0.89 -11.79 -16.13
N ARG A 318 -1.08 -11.06 -17.24
CA ARG A 318 -0.44 -11.34 -18.52
C ARG A 318 1.08 -11.20 -18.43
N SER A 319 1.56 -10.11 -17.83
CA SER A 319 2.98 -9.83 -17.62
C SER A 319 3.62 -10.87 -16.71
N LEU A 320 2.98 -11.20 -15.59
CA LEU A 320 3.44 -12.22 -14.65
C LEU A 320 3.55 -13.60 -15.30
N ARG A 321 2.56 -13.99 -16.13
CA ARG A 321 2.63 -15.24 -16.89
C ARG A 321 3.86 -15.27 -17.81
N GLY A 322 4.13 -14.17 -18.52
CA GLY A 322 5.31 -14.06 -19.38
C GLY A 322 6.60 -14.21 -18.59
N ILE A 323 6.72 -13.51 -17.44
CA ILE A 323 7.92 -13.53 -16.61
C ILE A 323 8.17 -14.92 -15.99
N THR A 324 7.14 -15.52 -15.39
CA THR A 324 7.27 -16.82 -14.70
C THR A 324 7.49 -18.00 -15.65
N SER A 325 7.11 -17.87 -16.93
CA SER A 325 7.30 -18.90 -17.96
C SER A 325 8.64 -18.79 -18.68
N GLN A 326 9.43 -17.74 -18.46
CA GLN A 326 10.73 -17.57 -19.14
C GLN A 326 11.74 -18.60 -18.63
N ARG A 327 12.27 -19.39 -19.55
CA ARG A 327 13.43 -20.26 -19.29
C ARG A 327 14.69 -19.38 -19.27
N SER A 328 15.51 -19.52 -18.25
CA SER A 328 16.85 -18.94 -18.26
C SER A 328 17.65 -19.55 -19.41
N SER A 329 18.16 -18.72 -20.32
CA SER A 329 19.07 -19.14 -21.37
C SER A 329 20.32 -19.76 -20.73
N GLY A 330 20.43 -21.09 -20.75
CA GLY A 330 21.59 -21.80 -20.21
C GLY A 330 21.29 -23.01 -19.32
N GLN A 331 20.03 -23.29 -18.98
CA GLN A 331 19.69 -24.52 -18.24
C GLN A 331 19.38 -25.66 -19.23
N THR A 332 20.29 -26.64 -19.27
CA THR A 332 20.06 -27.99 -19.78
C THR A 332 18.96 -28.68 -18.98
N GLU A 333 17.97 -29.15 -19.68
CA GLU A 333 16.96 -30.17 -19.36
C GLU A 333 16.78 -30.66 -17.93
N ALA A 334 16.24 -29.87 -16.97
CA ALA A 334 15.54 -30.46 -15.82
C ALA A 334 14.80 -29.41 -15.01
N ALA A 335 13.63 -29.05 -15.42
CA ALA A 335 12.40 -28.85 -14.66
C ALA A 335 11.37 -28.09 -15.49
N PRO A 336 10.30 -28.72 -15.95
CA PRO A 336 9.21 -28.04 -16.62
C PRO A 336 8.24 -27.47 -15.59
N GLY A 337 8.62 -26.39 -14.93
CA GLY A 337 7.73 -25.72 -13.98
C GLY A 337 7.86 -24.20 -14.10
N ALA A 338 6.72 -23.50 -14.12
CA ALA A 338 6.70 -22.06 -13.96
C ALA A 338 7.31 -21.68 -12.59
N VAL A 339 8.05 -20.57 -12.52
CA VAL A 339 8.61 -20.07 -11.25
C VAL A 339 7.47 -19.79 -10.28
N PRO A 340 7.51 -20.32 -9.02
CA PRO A 340 6.53 -20.01 -8.00
C PRO A 340 6.40 -18.50 -7.81
N LEU A 341 5.17 -18.03 -7.62
CA LEU A 341 4.83 -16.62 -7.64
C LEU A 341 4.12 -16.18 -6.36
N VAL A 342 4.50 -15.01 -5.84
CA VAL A 342 3.76 -14.26 -4.83
C VAL A 342 3.44 -12.89 -5.38
N VAL A 343 2.19 -12.43 -5.21
CA VAL A 343 1.75 -11.09 -5.59
C VAL A 343 1.15 -10.39 -4.39
N CYS A 344 1.79 -9.32 -3.97
CA CYS A 344 1.38 -8.48 -2.86
C CYS A 344 0.80 -7.16 -3.38
N GLY A 345 -0.22 -6.62 -2.73
CA GLY A 345 -0.69 -5.29 -3.11
C GLY A 345 -1.97 -4.84 -2.44
N ASP A 346 -2.16 -3.54 -2.48
CA ASP A 346 -3.46 -2.90 -2.32
C ASP A 346 -4.15 -2.90 -3.68
N PHE A 347 -5.13 -3.78 -3.81
CA PHE A 347 -5.90 -3.94 -5.04
C PHE A 347 -7.02 -2.90 -5.16
N ASN A 348 -7.31 -2.18 -4.06
CA ASN A 348 -8.45 -1.26 -3.96
C ASN A 348 -9.78 -1.92 -4.38
N ALA A 349 -9.88 -3.23 -4.23
CA ALA A 349 -10.94 -4.09 -4.72
C ALA A 349 -11.35 -5.11 -3.66
N GLU A 350 -12.63 -5.22 -3.39
CA GLU A 350 -13.18 -6.25 -2.52
C GLU A 350 -13.24 -7.63 -3.21
N PRO A 351 -13.39 -8.72 -2.45
CA PRO A 351 -13.50 -10.08 -3.00
C PRO A 351 -14.63 -10.28 -4.00
N SER A 352 -15.65 -9.44 -3.97
CA SER A 352 -16.79 -9.43 -4.90
C SER A 352 -16.45 -8.91 -6.30
N GLU A 353 -15.34 -8.17 -6.44
CA GLU A 353 -14.98 -7.52 -7.70
C GLU A 353 -14.35 -8.48 -8.74
N ASP A 354 -14.46 -8.09 -10.02
CA ASP A 354 -13.96 -8.89 -11.14
C ASP A 354 -12.43 -9.11 -11.11
N VAL A 355 -11.67 -8.12 -10.64
CA VAL A 355 -10.22 -8.28 -10.53
C VAL A 355 -9.84 -9.40 -9.55
N TYR A 356 -10.54 -9.53 -8.42
CA TYR A 356 -10.33 -10.62 -7.47
C TYR A 356 -10.62 -11.98 -8.12
N ARG A 357 -11.77 -12.11 -8.82
CA ARG A 357 -12.12 -13.33 -9.56
C ARG A 357 -11.07 -13.70 -10.61
N ARG A 358 -10.50 -12.71 -11.31
CA ARG A 358 -9.43 -12.94 -12.30
C ARG A 358 -8.18 -13.53 -11.67
N PHE A 359 -7.80 -13.05 -10.49
CA PHE A 359 -6.63 -13.59 -9.77
C PHE A 359 -6.90 -15.01 -9.29
N SER A 360 -8.03 -15.26 -8.62
CA SER A 360 -8.38 -16.57 -8.06
C SER A 360 -8.63 -17.63 -9.13
N SER A 361 -9.09 -17.26 -10.34
CA SER A 361 -9.32 -18.19 -11.46
C SER A 361 -8.20 -18.20 -12.49
N SER A 362 -7.06 -17.53 -12.21
CA SER A 362 -5.98 -17.43 -13.18
C SER A 362 -5.26 -18.78 -13.38
N ALA A 363 -4.77 -19.02 -14.60
CA ALA A 363 -3.96 -20.20 -14.91
C ALA A 363 -2.61 -20.22 -14.17
N LEU A 364 -2.26 -19.18 -13.40
CA LEU A 364 -1.12 -19.15 -12.50
C LEU A 364 -1.36 -19.93 -11.20
N GLY A 365 -2.58 -20.46 -10.97
CA GLY A 365 -2.93 -21.23 -9.78
C GLY A 365 -2.81 -20.44 -8.48
N LEU A 366 -3.23 -19.17 -8.50
CA LEU A 366 -3.12 -18.26 -7.35
C LEU A 366 -4.25 -18.51 -6.34
N ASN A 367 -3.89 -18.45 -5.06
CA ASN A 367 -4.83 -18.37 -3.95
C ASN A 367 -4.42 -17.21 -3.03
N SER A 368 -5.40 -16.62 -2.31
CA SER A 368 -5.11 -15.61 -1.31
C SER A 368 -4.73 -16.26 0.01
N ALA A 369 -3.62 -15.80 0.61
CA ALA A 369 -3.11 -16.37 1.85
C ALA A 369 -4.06 -16.14 3.02
N TYR A 370 -4.68 -14.97 3.10
CA TYR A 370 -5.50 -14.57 4.24
C TYR A 370 -6.86 -15.28 4.34
N LYS A 371 -7.30 -15.95 3.29
CA LYS A 371 -8.42 -16.90 3.38
C LYS A 371 -8.20 -17.98 4.42
N LEU A 372 -6.94 -18.37 4.64
CA LEU A 372 -6.59 -19.42 5.57
C LEU A 372 -6.78 -19.02 7.05
N LEU A 373 -7.12 -17.77 7.36
CA LEU A 373 -7.59 -17.37 8.68
C LEU A 373 -9.01 -17.85 8.97
N SER A 374 -9.83 -18.04 7.94
CA SER A 374 -11.18 -18.60 8.11
C SER A 374 -11.13 -20.11 8.39
N ALA A 375 -12.11 -20.62 9.11
CA ALA A 375 -12.18 -22.03 9.48
C ALA A 375 -12.25 -22.99 8.28
N ASP A 376 -12.85 -22.54 7.19
CA ASP A 376 -12.98 -23.29 5.93
C ASP A 376 -11.88 -23.00 4.91
N GLY A 377 -11.00 -22.02 5.17
CA GLY A 377 -9.95 -21.58 4.26
C GLY A 377 -10.47 -20.93 2.96
N GLN A 378 -11.71 -20.45 2.93
CA GLN A 378 -12.37 -19.94 1.72
C GLN A 378 -12.75 -18.46 1.80
N THR A 379 -12.86 -17.91 2.99
CA THR A 379 -13.38 -16.56 3.23
C THR A 379 -12.24 -15.61 3.58
N GLU A 380 -12.16 -14.47 2.89
CA GLU A 380 -11.24 -13.39 3.26
C GLU A 380 -11.63 -12.78 4.61
N PRO A 381 -10.69 -12.13 5.33
CA PRO A 381 -11.04 -11.37 6.52
C PRO A 381 -12.03 -10.26 6.18
N ALA A 382 -12.79 -9.81 7.19
CA ALA A 382 -13.80 -8.77 6.99
C ALA A 382 -13.19 -7.43 6.55
N TYR A 383 -11.95 -7.17 6.92
CA TYR A 383 -11.26 -5.93 6.57
C TYR A 383 -9.73 -6.09 6.60
N THR A 384 -9.09 -5.29 5.76
CA THR A 384 -7.66 -4.94 5.81
C THR A 384 -7.48 -3.43 5.95
N THR A 385 -8.55 -2.67 5.74
CA THR A 385 -8.63 -1.22 5.93
C THR A 385 -9.94 -0.85 6.61
N TRP A 386 -9.88 0.08 7.57
CA TRP A 386 -11.06 0.58 8.26
C TRP A 386 -10.85 2.03 8.67
N LYS A 387 -11.55 2.95 8.04
CA LYS A 387 -11.30 4.39 8.15
C LYS A 387 -12.58 5.21 8.16
N ILE A 388 -12.50 6.41 8.70
CA ILE A 388 -13.61 7.37 8.72
C ILE A 388 -13.16 8.63 7.98
N ARG A 389 -13.87 8.95 6.91
CA ARG A 389 -13.67 10.14 6.06
C ARG A 389 -14.95 10.97 6.01
N PRO A 390 -14.93 12.20 5.45
CA PRO A 390 -16.16 13.01 5.30
C PRO A 390 -17.27 12.32 4.51
N SER A 391 -16.92 11.37 3.64
CA SER A 391 -17.87 10.54 2.89
C SER A 391 -18.53 9.43 3.72
N GLY A 392 -18.08 9.20 4.96
CA GLY A 392 -18.55 8.15 5.84
C GLY A 392 -17.47 7.17 6.29
N GLU A 393 -17.87 6.18 7.08
CA GLU A 393 -17.05 5.07 7.53
C GLU A 393 -16.93 4.02 6.41
N SER A 394 -15.71 3.50 6.22
CA SER A 394 -15.40 2.47 5.23
C SER A 394 -14.61 1.35 5.89
N CYS A 395 -15.11 0.13 5.78
CA CYS A 395 -14.53 -1.11 6.30
C CYS A 395 -14.52 -2.14 5.17
N SER A 396 -13.33 -2.51 4.68
CA SER A 396 -13.20 -3.31 3.45
C SER A 396 -11.92 -4.14 3.44
N THR A 397 -11.93 -5.25 2.73
CA THR A 397 -10.73 -6.04 2.41
C THR A 397 -10.25 -5.67 1.02
N LEU A 398 -9.11 -4.99 0.96
CA LEU A 398 -8.52 -4.44 -0.26
C LEU A 398 -7.10 -4.93 -0.52
N ASP A 399 -6.43 -5.46 0.51
CA ASP A 399 -5.03 -5.89 0.50
C ASP A 399 -4.94 -7.41 0.45
N TYR A 400 -4.04 -7.92 -0.38
CA TYR A 400 -3.89 -9.36 -0.59
C TYR A 400 -2.43 -9.79 -0.69
N ILE A 401 -2.16 -11.01 -0.24
CA ILE A 401 -0.96 -11.80 -0.55
C ILE A 401 -1.42 -13.02 -1.34
N TRP A 402 -1.30 -12.93 -2.66
CA TRP A 402 -1.57 -14.06 -3.56
C TRP A 402 -0.34 -14.93 -3.70
N TYR A 403 -0.51 -16.25 -3.72
CA TYR A 403 0.59 -17.19 -3.88
C TYR A 403 0.22 -18.36 -4.80
N THR A 404 1.19 -18.94 -5.51
CA THR A 404 1.00 -20.11 -6.33
C THR A 404 0.76 -21.35 -5.46
N GLN A 405 -0.49 -21.75 -5.31
CA GLN A 405 -0.95 -22.78 -4.37
C GLN A 405 -0.32 -24.18 -4.66
N GLY A 406 -0.01 -24.47 -5.93
CA GLY A 406 0.59 -25.76 -6.32
C GLY A 406 2.05 -25.90 -5.88
N ALA A 407 2.79 -24.79 -5.73
CA ALA A 407 4.22 -24.77 -5.48
C ALA A 407 4.60 -24.25 -4.08
N LEU A 408 3.71 -23.50 -3.45
CA LEU A 408 3.92 -22.88 -2.16
C LEU A 408 2.85 -23.31 -1.15
N SER A 409 3.19 -23.28 0.13
CA SER A 409 2.26 -23.45 1.25
C SER A 409 2.40 -22.28 2.21
N VAL A 410 1.31 -21.88 2.83
CA VAL A 410 1.30 -20.89 3.92
C VAL A 410 1.42 -21.63 5.24
N ASP A 411 2.42 -21.28 6.04
CA ASP A 411 2.74 -21.92 7.30
C ASP A 411 2.08 -21.21 8.48
N CYS A 412 2.09 -19.86 8.48
CA CYS A 412 1.38 -19.05 9.43
C CYS A 412 1.05 -17.67 8.84
N LEU A 413 0.16 -16.95 9.53
CA LEU A 413 -0.33 -15.63 9.17
C LEU A 413 -0.34 -14.74 10.41
N LEU A 414 -0.10 -13.46 10.25
CA LEU A 414 -0.35 -12.48 11.31
C LEU A 414 -1.86 -12.23 11.39
N ASP A 415 -2.43 -12.33 12.59
CA ASP A 415 -3.86 -12.11 12.81
C ASP A 415 -4.30 -10.69 12.41
N ILE A 416 -5.61 -10.52 12.21
CA ILE A 416 -6.22 -9.21 11.99
C ILE A 416 -6.68 -8.68 13.35
N PRO A 417 -6.30 -7.45 13.76
CA PRO A 417 -6.78 -6.87 15.01
C PRO A 417 -8.30 -6.80 15.04
N THR A 418 -8.90 -7.09 16.19
CA THR A 418 -10.36 -6.96 16.39
C THR A 418 -10.80 -5.50 16.33
N GLU A 419 -12.10 -5.26 16.13
CA GLU A 419 -12.69 -3.91 16.20
C GLU A 419 -12.33 -3.18 17.50
N GLU A 420 -12.34 -3.90 18.63
CA GLU A 420 -11.98 -3.37 19.93
C GLU A 420 -10.51 -2.91 19.98
N GLN A 421 -9.59 -3.70 19.39
CA GLN A 421 -8.17 -3.36 19.31
C GLN A 421 -7.88 -2.19 18.36
N ILE A 422 -8.66 -2.06 17.29
CA ILE A 422 -8.59 -0.91 16.38
C ILE A 422 -9.12 0.35 17.07
N GLY A 423 -10.19 0.23 17.84
CA GLY A 423 -10.83 1.32 18.57
C GLY A 423 -11.84 2.11 17.76
N PRO A 424 -12.55 3.06 18.42
CA PRO A 424 -13.69 3.76 17.83
C PRO A 424 -13.30 4.80 16.77
N ASP A 425 -12.06 5.25 16.77
CA ASP A 425 -11.57 6.27 15.84
C ASP A 425 -11.06 5.67 14.52
N ARG A 426 -10.98 4.34 14.46
CA ARG A 426 -10.53 3.53 13.32
C ARG A 426 -9.06 3.81 12.97
N LEU A 427 -8.71 3.65 11.71
CA LEU A 427 -7.37 3.80 11.18
C LEU A 427 -7.27 5.08 10.32
N PRO A 428 -6.14 5.78 10.31
CA PRO A 428 -4.98 5.68 11.21
C PRO A 428 -5.31 6.09 12.65
N SER A 429 -4.43 5.73 13.59
CA SER A 429 -4.58 6.07 15.01
C SER A 429 -3.21 6.19 15.68
N TYR A 430 -3.19 6.42 16.99
CA TYR A 430 -1.94 6.40 17.76
C TYR A 430 -1.26 5.03 17.77
N HIS A 431 -1.99 3.94 17.51
CA HIS A 431 -1.46 2.57 17.48
C HIS A 431 -1.08 2.13 16.06
N TYR A 432 -1.80 2.59 15.07
CA TYR A 432 -1.68 2.13 13.68
C TYR A 432 -1.37 3.32 12.77
N PRO A 433 -0.18 3.34 12.14
CA PRO A 433 0.29 4.50 11.38
C PRO A 433 -0.37 4.68 10.00
N SER A 434 -1.09 3.69 9.52
CA SER A 434 -1.75 3.69 8.20
C SER A 434 -3.24 3.39 8.35
N ASP A 435 -4.03 3.81 7.36
CA ASP A 435 -5.42 3.42 7.21
C ASP A 435 -5.59 1.98 6.67
N HIS A 436 -4.47 1.30 6.40
CA HIS A 436 -4.39 -0.12 6.08
C HIS A 436 -3.58 -0.88 7.14
N LEU A 437 -3.98 -2.11 7.42
CA LEU A 437 -3.25 -3.03 8.29
C LEU A 437 -2.12 -3.72 7.52
N SER A 438 -0.99 -3.97 8.18
CA SER A 438 0.04 -4.82 7.63
C SER A 438 -0.46 -6.26 7.53
N LEU A 439 -0.26 -6.91 6.39
CA LEU A 439 -0.46 -8.34 6.21
C LEU A 439 0.89 -9.05 6.23
N LEU A 440 0.98 -10.19 6.91
CA LEU A 440 2.20 -10.96 6.98
C LEU A 440 1.89 -12.45 6.96
N CYS A 441 2.65 -13.19 6.16
CA CYS A 441 2.61 -14.65 6.18
C CYS A 441 4.01 -15.25 6.09
N ASP A 442 4.18 -16.41 6.68
CA ASP A 442 5.29 -17.30 6.41
C ASP A 442 4.85 -18.31 5.36
N ILE A 443 5.64 -18.43 4.28
CA ILE A 443 5.41 -19.40 3.21
C ILE A 443 6.62 -20.33 3.07
N SER A 444 6.36 -21.55 2.65
CA SER A 444 7.41 -22.53 2.31
C SER A 444 7.20 -23.08 0.91
N PHE A 445 8.29 -23.45 0.22
CA PHE A 445 8.18 -24.24 -0.99
C PHE A 445 7.61 -25.62 -0.64
N ARG A 446 6.70 -26.12 -1.47
CA ARG A 446 6.22 -27.49 -1.35
C ARG A 446 7.31 -28.45 -1.84
N ASP A 447 7.47 -29.57 -1.13
CA ASP A 447 8.32 -30.65 -1.61
C ASP A 447 7.75 -31.18 -2.93
N GLU A 448 8.60 -31.35 -3.94
CA GLU A 448 8.17 -32.06 -5.16
C GLU A 448 7.70 -33.45 -4.75
N PRO A 449 6.51 -33.89 -5.22
CA PRO A 449 6.13 -35.28 -4.99
C PRO A 449 7.25 -36.15 -5.57
N HIS A 450 7.90 -36.94 -4.69
CA HIS A 450 8.88 -37.91 -5.13
C HIS A 450 8.27 -38.68 -6.31
N ARG A 451 8.78 -38.46 -7.52
CA ARG A 451 8.52 -39.38 -8.63
C ARG A 451 9.09 -40.71 -8.17
N LEU A 452 8.21 -41.60 -7.72
CA LEU A 452 8.53 -43.00 -7.58
C LEU A 452 8.98 -43.47 -8.98
N MET A 453 10.29 -43.68 -9.12
CA MET A 453 10.86 -44.32 -10.28
C MET A 453 10.41 -45.79 -10.32
#